data_df5071196a6b982573243a73760938d4
#
_entry.id   df5071196a6b982573243a73760938d4
#
_cell.length_a   1.000
_cell.length_b   1.000
_cell.length_c   1.000
_cell.angle_alpha   90.00
_cell.angle_beta   90.00
_cell.angle_gamma   90.00
#
_symmetry.space_group_name_H-M   'P 1'
#
loop_
_entity.id
_entity.type
_entity.pdbx_description
1 polymer ?
#
loop_
_entity_poly.entity_id
_entity_poly.type
_entity_poly.pdbx_seq_one_letter_code
_entity_poly.pdbx_strand_id
1 'polypeptide(L)' 'MNLYELIRELKVCRSFLTPQEYRTLKGQAIRGDVEGAEKGLQRLRQRRQHGNHKKEVR' A
#
# COMPACT_ATOMS: atom_id res chain seq x y z
N MET A 1 4.97 7.02 10.97
CA MET A 1 5.85 6.69 9.83
C MET A 1 6.16 7.97 9.07
N ASN A 2 7.41 8.22 8.74
CA ASN A 2 7.76 9.41 7.98
C ASN A 2 7.76 9.09 6.48
N LEU A 3 7.95 10.13 5.68
CA LEU A 3 7.87 10.00 4.23
C LEU A 3 8.86 8.97 3.68
N TYR A 4 10.07 8.99 4.17
CA TYR A 4 11.08 8.07 3.66
C TYR A 4 10.75 6.63 3.99
N GLU A 5 10.27 6.41 5.20
CA GLU A 5 9.88 5.07 5.60
C GLU A 5 8.71 4.57 4.76
N LEU A 6 7.77 5.45 4.49
CA LEU A 6 6.61 5.07 3.70
C LEU A 6 7.01 4.71 2.27
N ILE A 7 7.88 5.50 1.68
CA ILE A 7 8.31 5.22 0.31
C ILE A 7 9.07 3.90 0.26
N ARG A 8 9.83 3.60 1.29
CA ARG A 8 10.51 2.33 1.41
C ARG A 8 9.51 1.19 1.45
N GLU A 9 8.47 1.34 2.28
CA GLU A 9 7.42 0.35 2.37
C GLU A 9 6.73 0.15 1.02
N LEU A 10 6.49 1.24 0.33
CA LEU A 10 5.86 1.14 -0.98
C LEU A 10 6.71 0.33 -1.95
N LYS A 11 8.01 0.52 -1.90
CA LYS A 11 8.89 -0.25 -2.76
C LYS A 11 8.87 -1.72 -2.41
N VAL A 12 8.84 -2.03 -1.13
CA VAL A 12 8.78 -3.40 -0.68
C VAL A 12 7.46 -4.05 -1.11
N CYS A 13 6.39 -3.29 -1.03
CA CYS A 13 5.06 -3.80 -1.35
C CYS A 13 4.73 -3.71 -2.83
N ARG A 14 5.65 -3.23 -3.63
CA ARG A 14 5.39 -3.01 -5.04
C ARG A 14 4.96 -4.26 -5.77
N SER A 15 5.40 -5.41 -5.30
CA SER A 15 5.09 -6.66 -5.97
C SER A 15 3.61 -6.99 -5.96
N PHE A 16 2.87 -6.48 -4.97
CA PHE A 16 1.43 -6.72 -4.95
C PHE A 16 0.60 -5.47 -5.20
N LEU A 17 1.24 -4.38 -5.55
CA LEU A 17 0.55 -3.16 -5.90
C LEU A 17 0.53 -3.00 -7.42
N THR A 18 -0.57 -2.49 -7.94
CA THR A 18 -0.57 -2.10 -9.34
C THR A 18 0.27 -0.84 -9.50
N PRO A 19 0.79 -0.57 -10.71
CA PRO A 19 1.54 0.65 -10.93
C PRO A 19 0.75 1.90 -10.54
N GLN A 20 -0.55 1.87 -10.78
CA GLN A 20 -1.38 3.01 -10.44
C GLN A 20 -1.51 3.18 -8.94
N GLU A 21 -1.69 2.08 -8.22
CA GLU A 21 -1.79 2.13 -6.76
C GLU A 21 -0.51 2.67 -6.16
N TYR A 22 0.62 2.16 -6.64
CA TYR A 22 1.91 2.62 -6.15
C TYR A 22 2.06 4.12 -6.36
N ARG A 23 1.76 4.58 -7.56
CA ARG A 23 1.88 5.99 -7.90
C ARG A 23 0.95 6.85 -7.06
N THR A 24 -0.27 6.39 -6.87
CA THR A 24 -1.25 7.14 -6.10
C THR A 24 -0.80 7.31 -4.66
N LEU A 25 -0.37 6.23 -4.03
CA LEU A 25 0.06 6.29 -2.64
C LEU A 25 1.32 7.12 -2.49
N LYS A 26 2.24 6.96 -3.41
CA LYS A 26 3.47 7.74 -3.37
C LYS A 26 3.19 9.23 -3.53
N GLY A 27 2.32 9.58 -4.48
CA GLY A 27 1.96 10.96 -4.68
C GLY A 27 1.26 11.57 -3.49
N GLN A 28 0.41 10.79 -2.84
CA GLN A 28 -0.29 11.24 -1.66
C GLN A 28 0.70 11.54 -0.53
N ALA A 29 1.66 10.66 -0.35
CA ALA A 29 2.68 10.85 0.69
C ALA A 29 3.52 12.09 0.41
N ILE A 30 3.91 12.29 -0.84
CA ILE A 30 4.74 13.43 -1.22
C ILE A 30 4.00 14.74 -0.99
N ARG A 31 2.69 14.72 -1.14
CA ARG A 31 1.88 15.92 -0.89
C ARG A 31 1.77 16.26 0.59
N GLY A 32 2.27 15.42 1.45
CA GLY A 32 2.22 15.67 2.86
C GLY A 32 1.24 14.80 3.62
N ASP A 33 0.49 13.94 2.93
CA ASP A 33 -0.49 13.07 3.58
C ASP A 33 0.10 11.69 3.79
N VAL A 34 1.15 11.63 4.57
CA VAL A 34 1.85 10.38 4.84
C VAL A 34 0.94 9.40 5.58
N GLU A 35 0.19 9.90 6.55
CA GLU A 35 -0.72 9.05 7.32
C GLU A 35 -1.78 8.42 6.43
N GLY A 36 -2.38 9.21 5.56
CA GLY A 36 -3.40 8.69 4.67
C GLY A 36 -2.85 7.65 3.73
N ALA A 37 -1.67 7.90 3.20
CA ALA A 37 -1.02 6.95 2.31
C ALA A 37 -0.69 5.66 3.05
N GLU A 38 -0.22 5.78 4.28
CA GLU A 38 0.09 4.61 5.09
C GLU A 38 -1.15 3.77 5.34
N LYS A 39 -2.25 4.41 5.70
CA LYS A 39 -3.49 3.70 5.94
C LYS A 39 -3.99 3.01 4.67
N GLY A 40 -3.85 3.69 3.54
CA GLY A 40 -4.24 3.09 2.27
C GLY A 40 -3.41 1.86 1.95
N LEU A 41 -2.11 1.95 2.20
CA LEU A 41 -1.23 0.83 1.95
C LEU A 41 -1.58 -0.36 2.85
N GLN A 42 -1.81 -0.10 4.12
CA GLN A 42 -2.17 -1.16 5.05
C GLN A 42 -3.48 -1.82 4.66
N ARG A 43 -4.44 -1.04 4.22
CA ARG A 43 -5.72 -1.57 3.78
C ARG A 43 -5.55 -2.49 2.58
N LEU A 44 -4.72 -2.09 1.63
CA LEU A 44 -4.47 -2.92 0.47
C LEU A 44 -3.76 -4.22 0.83
N ARG A 45 -2.82 -4.14 1.74
CA ARG A 45 -2.11 -5.33 2.19
C ARG A 45 -3.08 -6.32 2.82
N GLN A 46 -3.91 -5.85 3.73
CA GLN A 46 -4.87 -6.70 4.40
C GLN A 46 -5.85 -7.29 3.41
N ARG A 47 -6.34 -6.46 2.52
CA ARG A 47 -7.32 -6.92 1.54
C ARG A 47 -6.76 -8.03 0.68
N ARG A 48 -5.54 -7.89 0.23
CA ARG A 48 -4.96 -8.87 -0.66
C ARG A 48 -4.65 -10.17 0.02
N GLN A 49 -4.17 -10.08 1.25
CA GLN A 49 -3.94 -11.28 2.03
C GLN A 49 -5.25 -12.00 2.32
N HIS A 50 -6.25 -11.26 2.73
CA HIS A 50 -7.54 -11.86 3.01
C HIS A 50 -8.20 -12.36 1.74
N GLY A 51 -8.03 -11.66 0.66
CA GLY A 51 -8.59 -12.09 -0.61
C GLY A 51 -8.10 -13.44 -1.03
N ASN A 52 -6.79 -13.64 -0.94
CA ASN A 52 -6.20 -14.92 -1.27
C ASN A 52 -6.73 -16.02 -0.36
N HIS A 53 -6.82 -15.70 0.91
CA HIS A 53 -7.31 -16.65 1.88
C HIS A 53 -8.74 -17.07 1.59
N LYS A 54 -9.56 -16.11 1.26
CA LYS A 54 -10.94 -16.40 0.93
C LYS A 54 -11.07 -17.29 -0.28
N LYS A 55 -10.25 -17.06 -1.27
CA LYS A 55 -10.29 -17.87 -2.46
C LYS A 55 -9.99 -19.32 -2.16
N GLU A 56 -9.05 -19.52 -1.27
CA GLU A 56 -8.70 -20.88 -0.91
C GLU A 56 -9.84 -21.58 -0.20
N VAL A 57 -10.54 -20.85 0.61
CA VAL A 57 -11.65 -21.41 1.35
C VAL A 57 -12.77 -21.83 0.41
N ARG A 58 -12.93 -21.11 -0.65
CA ARG A 58 -13.96 -21.45 -1.59
C ARG A 58 -13.55 -22.55 -2.50
#